data_26c063cf1fd475924c504c36d957c4a0
#
_entry.id   26c063cf1fd475924c504c36d957c4a0
#
_cell.length_a   1.000
_cell.length_b   1.000
_cell.length_c   1.000
_cell.angle_alpha   90.00
_cell.angle_beta   90.00
_cell.angle_gamma   90.00
#
_symmetry.space_group_name_H-M   'P 1'
#
loop_
_entity.id
_entity.type
_entity.pdbx_description
1 polymer ?
#
loop_
_entity_poly.entity_id
_entity_poly.type
_entity_poly.pdbx_seq_one_letter_code
_entity_poly.pdbx_strand_id
1 'polypeptide(L)'
;YYTLDGSDPRISDTEPEENFLVPEKTTALVLVQSEDGGLGLDWTNINFDDSQWQSGQTGIGFEKIAGNYQELINFPLSSMLGVNASCMIRIPFNIPDQEALNNIFSLSLNMKYDDGYAAFINGEFVAGKNNPEPLTWDSRATRSHLDSLAIEFESVDISNATSKLKVGKNILAIQAMNSSRSGSDFLIIPQLSYGTKSSNGLSPSAIRYNSPVTLSKSGTVKARTLEEGSWSALNQAKFIVGFPAESGNLVISEIHYNPSGQSEEN
;
A
#
# COMPACT_ATOMS: atom_id res chain seq x y z
N TYR A 1 8.83 10.39 17.23
CA TYR A 1 9.36 11.54 16.51
C TYR A 1 8.82 11.56 15.09
N TYR A 2 8.68 12.74 14.52
CA TYR A 2 8.21 12.93 13.15
C TYR A 2 8.93 14.11 12.48
N THR A 3 8.85 14.18 11.14
CA THR A 3 9.30 15.32 10.34
C THR A 3 8.17 15.77 9.41
N LEU A 4 8.21 17.04 8.99
CA LEU A 4 7.26 17.64 8.05
C LEU A 4 7.91 18.02 6.71
N ASP A 5 9.22 17.80 6.60
CA ASP A 5 10.03 18.10 5.42
C ASP A 5 10.32 16.88 4.55
N GLY A 6 9.76 15.72 4.92
CA GLY A 6 9.97 14.45 4.24
C GLY A 6 11.29 13.74 4.55
N SER A 7 12.12 14.30 5.47
CA SER A 7 13.32 13.61 5.95
C SER A 7 12.99 12.51 6.95
N ASP A 8 13.91 11.57 7.19
CA ASP A 8 13.78 10.57 8.25
C ASP A 8 14.03 11.24 9.62
N PRO A 9 13.19 11.00 10.66
CA PRO A 9 13.45 11.48 12.02
C PRO A 9 14.73 10.94 12.64
N ARG A 10 15.28 9.85 12.13
CA ARG A 10 16.54 9.23 12.56
C ARG A 10 17.71 9.75 11.75
N ILE A 11 18.86 10.04 12.38
CA ILE A 11 20.14 10.16 11.69
C ILE A 11 20.67 8.74 11.47
N SER A 12 21.04 8.42 10.24
CA SER A 12 21.84 7.22 9.93
C SER A 12 23.24 7.67 9.56
N ASP A 13 24.26 7.04 10.13
CA ASP A 13 25.66 7.26 9.76
C ASP A 13 26.01 6.68 8.37
N THR A 14 25.16 5.84 7.87
CA THR A 14 25.09 5.37 6.49
C THR A 14 23.77 5.83 5.88
N GLU A 15 23.67 6.02 4.57
CA GLU A 15 22.39 6.22 3.88
C GLU A 15 21.34 5.29 4.51
N PRO A 16 20.12 5.78 4.84
CA PRO A 16 19.13 4.96 5.51
C PRO A 16 18.79 3.76 4.62
N GLU A 17 19.47 2.66 4.83
CA GLU A 17 19.00 1.39 4.27
C GLU A 17 17.67 1.09 4.95
N GLU A 18 16.60 1.38 4.25
CA GLU A 18 15.31 0.83 4.62
C GLU A 18 15.43 -0.69 4.50
N ASN A 19 15.29 -1.38 5.62
CA ASN A 19 15.33 -2.83 5.62
C ASN A 19 13.96 -3.34 5.17
N PHE A 20 13.93 -4.05 4.07
CA PHE A 20 12.71 -4.64 3.55
C PHE A 20 12.72 -6.17 3.68
N LEU A 21 11.62 -6.73 4.20
CA LEU A 21 11.29 -8.14 4.03
C LEU A 21 10.63 -8.38 2.66
N VAL A 22 9.87 -7.38 2.20
CA VAL A 22 9.26 -7.37 0.86
C VAL A 22 9.53 -6.00 0.24
N PRO A 23 10.56 -5.87 -0.62
CA PRO A 23 10.79 -4.65 -1.41
C PRO A 23 9.82 -4.53 -2.59
N GLU A 24 9.81 -3.37 -3.26
CA GLU A 24 9.14 -3.22 -4.56
C GLU A 24 9.68 -4.22 -5.59
N LYS A 25 8.84 -4.54 -6.58
CA LYS A 25 9.18 -5.48 -7.66
C LYS A 25 9.54 -6.88 -7.17
N THR A 26 9.03 -7.25 -6.00
CA THR A 26 9.13 -8.61 -5.48
C THR A 26 8.20 -9.54 -6.27
N THR A 27 8.61 -10.80 -6.45
CA THR A 27 7.76 -11.81 -7.07
C THR A 27 6.52 -12.09 -6.20
N ALA A 28 5.36 -12.02 -6.83
CA ALA A 28 4.06 -12.30 -6.24
C ALA A 28 3.33 -13.38 -7.05
N LEU A 29 2.44 -14.10 -6.39
CA LEU A 29 1.49 -15.03 -6.98
C LEU A 29 0.10 -14.40 -6.90
N VAL A 30 -0.65 -14.40 -8.00
CA VAL A 30 -1.90 -13.65 -8.15
C VAL A 30 -3.01 -14.57 -8.66
N LEU A 31 -4.18 -14.47 -8.02
CA LEU A 31 -5.41 -15.15 -8.44
C LEU A 31 -6.55 -14.14 -8.57
N VAL A 32 -7.24 -14.17 -9.71
CA VAL A 32 -8.56 -13.55 -9.91
C VAL A 32 -9.58 -14.66 -10.00
N GLN A 33 -10.53 -14.72 -9.07
CA GLN A 33 -11.62 -15.70 -9.12
C GLN A 33 -12.78 -15.15 -9.96
N SER A 34 -13.36 -16.00 -10.82
CA SER A 34 -14.58 -15.70 -11.58
C SER A 34 -15.84 -16.15 -10.86
N GLU A 35 -15.69 -17.08 -9.92
CA GLU A 35 -16.75 -17.66 -9.07
C GLU A 35 -16.21 -18.00 -7.69
N ASP A 36 -17.08 -18.24 -6.73
CA ASP A 36 -16.66 -18.67 -5.39
C ASP A 36 -16.08 -20.10 -5.44
N GLY A 37 -14.77 -20.19 -5.32
CA GLY A 37 -14.04 -21.45 -5.24
C GLY A 37 -14.02 -22.07 -3.84
N GLY A 38 -14.73 -21.50 -2.87
CA GLY A 38 -14.79 -21.99 -1.48
C GLY A 38 -13.48 -21.82 -0.71
N LEU A 39 -12.56 -20.95 -1.14
CA LEU A 39 -11.24 -20.78 -0.50
C LEU A 39 -11.35 -20.10 0.87
N GLY A 40 -12.43 -19.33 1.12
CA GLY A 40 -12.52 -18.51 2.34
C GLY A 40 -11.27 -17.65 2.53
N LEU A 41 -10.63 -17.76 3.69
CA LEU A 41 -9.34 -17.13 4.00
C LEU A 41 -8.17 -18.13 4.05
N ASP A 42 -8.37 -19.40 3.69
CA ASP A 42 -7.33 -20.43 3.75
C ASP A 42 -6.11 -20.07 2.89
N TRP A 43 -6.35 -19.35 1.80
CA TRP A 43 -5.28 -18.88 0.92
C TRP A 43 -4.30 -17.89 1.60
N THR A 44 -4.63 -17.31 2.75
CA THR A 44 -3.73 -16.42 3.51
C THR A 44 -2.67 -17.20 4.30
N ASN A 45 -2.86 -18.51 4.48
CA ASN A 45 -1.99 -19.37 5.29
C ASN A 45 -0.69 -19.71 4.56
N ILE A 46 0.39 -19.89 5.32
CA ILE A 46 1.74 -20.15 4.82
C ILE A 46 1.84 -21.43 4.00
N ASN A 47 1.05 -22.47 4.33
CA ASN A 47 1.11 -23.79 3.70
C ASN A 47 0.08 -23.98 2.58
N PHE A 48 -0.63 -22.92 2.18
CA PHE A 48 -1.58 -23.00 1.07
C PHE A 48 -0.86 -23.31 -0.25
N ASP A 49 -1.45 -24.18 -1.07
CA ASP A 49 -0.93 -24.50 -2.40
C ASP A 49 -1.36 -23.44 -3.41
N ASP A 50 -0.43 -22.60 -3.78
CA ASP A 50 -0.57 -21.51 -4.74
C ASP A 50 0.12 -21.80 -6.09
N SER A 51 0.45 -23.08 -6.36
CA SER A 51 1.21 -23.51 -7.54
C SER A 51 0.51 -23.21 -8.88
N GLN A 52 -0.82 -23.05 -8.87
CA GLN A 52 -1.63 -22.73 -10.05
C GLN A 52 -1.88 -21.23 -10.23
N TRP A 53 -1.37 -20.38 -9.32
CA TRP A 53 -1.55 -18.95 -9.43
C TRP A 53 -0.57 -18.34 -10.45
N GLN A 54 -0.98 -17.22 -11.06
CA GLN A 54 -0.12 -16.50 -11.98
C GLN A 54 1.03 -15.81 -11.23
N SER A 55 2.25 -15.93 -11.75
CA SER A 55 3.44 -15.33 -11.14
C SER A 55 3.86 -14.06 -11.88
N GLY A 56 4.20 -13.01 -11.14
CA GLY A 56 4.72 -11.76 -11.66
C GLY A 56 5.35 -10.89 -10.58
N GLN A 57 5.85 -9.73 -10.95
CA GLN A 57 6.40 -8.77 -9.99
C GLN A 57 5.30 -7.85 -9.44
N THR A 58 5.44 -7.40 -8.18
CA THR A 58 4.55 -6.37 -7.59
C THR A 58 4.60 -5.08 -8.41
N GLY A 59 3.54 -4.32 -8.33
CA GLY A 59 3.11 -3.33 -9.32
C GLY A 59 2.00 -3.98 -10.15
N ILE A 60 1.02 -4.58 -9.44
CA ILE A 60 -0.08 -5.33 -10.02
C ILE A 60 -1.22 -4.36 -10.28
N GLY A 61 -1.74 -4.34 -11.51
CA GLY A 61 -2.82 -3.42 -11.82
C GLY A 61 -3.21 -3.37 -13.28
N PHE A 62 -4.11 -2.48 -13.61
CA PHE A 62 -4.48 -2.12 -14.97
C PHE A 62 -4.92 -0.66 -15.03
N GLU A 63 -4.86 -0.08 -16.23
CA GLU A 63 -5.34 1.25 -16.53
C GLU A 63 -5.94 1.26 -17.94
N LYS A 64 -7.19 1.70 -18.08
CA LYS A 64 -7.91 1.75 -19.37
C LYS A 64 -7.55 2.98 -20.19
N ILE A 65 -7.27 4.07 -19.51
CA ILE A 65 -6.93 5.34 -20.12
C ILE A 65 -5.55 5.70 -19.62
N ALA A 66 -4.60 5.99 -20.51
CA ALA A 66 -3.25 6.36 -20.13
C ALA A 66 -3.29 7.52 -19.11
N GLY A 67 -2.72 7.29 -17.95
CA GLY A 67 -2.79 8.20 -16.80
C GLY A 67 -1.65 7.97 -15.81
N ASN A 68 -1.99 7.82 -14.54
CA ASN A 68 -1.04 7.87 -13.44
C ASN A 68 -0.30 6.56 -13.15
N TYR A 69 -0.83 5.39 -13.56
CA TYR A 69 -0.37 4.08 -13.09
C TYR A 69 0.49 3.32 -14.09
N GLN A 70 0.48 3.71 -15.36
CA GLN A 70 1.07 2.91 -16.44
C GLN A 70 2.55 2.56 -16.20
N GLU A 71 3.34 3.48 -15.67
CA GLU A 71 4.75 3.26 -15.36
C GLU A 71 4.98 2.46 -14.07
N LEU A 72 3.95 2.33 -13.24
CA LEU A 72 3.99 1.60 -11.97
C LEU A 72 3.56 0.14 -12.12
N ILE A 73 2.87 -0.20 -13.23
CA ILE A 73 2.34 -1.53 -13.48
C ILE A 73 3.43 -2.42 -14.09
N ASN A 74 3.93 -3.38 -13.30
CA ASN A 74 4.85 -4.42 -13.75
C ASN A 74 4.12 -5.72 -14.10
N PHE A 75 2.94 -5.95 -13.51
CA PHE A 75 2.08 -7.11 -13.75
C PHE A 75 0.69 -6.66 -14.17
N PRO A 76 0.43 -6.58 -15.50
CA PRO A 76 -0.88 -6.21 -16.02
C PRO A 76 -1.96 -7.23 -15.63
N LEU A 77 -3.00 -6.79 -14.92
CA LEU A 77 -4.09 -7.64 -14.44
C LEU A 77 -5.41 -7.35 -15.18
N SER A 78 -5.37 -7.20 -16.50
CA SER A 78 -6.55 -6.95 -17.32
C SER A 78 -7.61 -8.07 -17.24
N SER A 79 -7.22 -9.28 -16.82
CA SER A 79 -8.14 -10.40 -16.56
C SER A 79 -9.13 -10.13 -15.42
N MET A 80 -8.87 -9.17 -14.56
CA MET A 80 -9.78 -8.76 -13.49
C MET A 80 -10.96 -7.93 -14.01
N LEU A 81 -10.78 -7.20 -15.12
CA LEU A 81 -11.77 -6.28 -15.68
C LEU A 81 -13.08 -6.98 -16.04
N GLY A 82 -14.18 -6.50 -15.44
CA GLY A 82 -15.52 -7.05 -15.68
C GLY A 82 -15.78 -8.43 -15.06
N VAL A 83 -14.75 -9.08 -14.53
CA VAL A 83 -14.82 -10.42 -13.90
C VAL A 83 -15.00 -10.30 -12.40
N ASN A 84 -14.06 -9.64 -11.73
CA ASN A 84 -14.10 -9.44 -10.29
C ASN A 84 -13.65 -8.02 -9.91
N ALA A 85 -14.04 -7.56 -8.75
CA ALA A 85 -13.50 -6.33 -8.14
C ALA A 85 -12.32 -6.63 -7.21
N SER A 86 -12.04 -7.90 -6.90
CA SER A 86 -10.93 -8.33 -6.05
C SER A 86 -9.94 -9.21 -6.80
N CYS A 87 -8.69 -9.16 -6.35
CA CYS A 87 -7.71 -10.22 -6.59
C CYS A 87 -7.02 -10.61 -5.28
N MET A 88 -6.56 -11.85 -5.26
CA MET A 88 -5.78 -12.41 -4.15
C MET A 88 -4.31 -12.45 -4.55
N ILE A 89 -3.45 -11.98 -3.67
CA ILE A 89 -2.02 -11.84 -3.92
C ILE A 89 -1.27 -12.51 -2.78
N ARG A 90 -0.27 -13.31 -3.10
CA ARG A 90 0.62 -13.96 -2.13
C ARG A 90 2.06 -13.63 -2.46
N ILE A 91 2.78 -13.13 -1.47
CA ILE A 91 4.18 -12.72 -1.63
C ILE A 91 5.00 -13.50 -0.60
N PRO A 92 5.75 -14.52 -1.04
CA PRO A 92 6.65 -15.24 -0.15
C PRO A 92 7.87 -14.39 0.18
N PHE A 93 8.28 -14.40 1.45
CA PHE A 93 9.52 -13.81 1.89
C PHE A 93 10.21 -14.73 2.91
N ASN A 94 11.52 -14.55 3.10
CA ASN A 94 12.31 -15.45 3.92
C ASN A 94 13.06 -14.69 5.02
N ILE A 95 13.04 -15.26 6.24
CA ILE A 95 13.88 -14.81 7.35
C ILE A 95 14.92 -15.90 7.57
N PRO A 96 16.22 -15.61 7.36
CA PRO A 96 17.23 -16.66 7.19
C PRO A 96 17.46 -17.50 8.46
N ASP A 97 17.40 -16.87 9.63
CA ASP A 97 17.72 -17.53 10.92
C ASP A 97 17.08 -16.82 12.11
N GLN A 98 17.35 -17.36 13.30
CA GLN A 98 16.79 -16.84 14.55
C GLN A 98 17.39 -15.49 14.95
N GLU A 99 18.62 -15.20 14.56
CA GLU A 99 19.28 -13.92 14.85
C GLU A 99 18.60 -12.80 14.04
N ALA A 100 18.39 -13.01 12.75
CA ALA A 100 17.65 -12.08 11.88
C ALA A 100 16.23 -11.84 12.43
N LEU A 101 15.53 -12.91 12.83
CA LEU A 101 14.19 -12.78 13.41
C LEU A 101 14.20 -11.96 14.71
N ASN A 102 15.14 -12.21 15.60
CA ASN A 102 15.28 -11.50 16.87
C ASN A 102 15.68 -10.02 16.70
N ASN A 103 16.28 -9.68 15.56
CA ASN A 103 16.66 -8.32 15.23
C ASN A 103 15.50 -7.49 14.65
N ILE A 104 14.41 -8.12 14.23
CA ILE A 104 13.21 -7.41 13.76
C ILE A 104 12.49 -6.84 14.99
N PHE A 105 12.58 -5.53 15.15
CA PHE A 105 12.00 -4.81 16.27
C PHE A 105 10.59 -4.28 15.97
N SER A 106 10.36 -3.85 14.74
CA SER A 106 9.09 -3.29 14.29
C SER A 106 8.84 -3.63 12.83
N LEU A 107 7.57 -3.59 12.42
CA LEU A 107 7.12 -3.79 11.05
C LEU A 107 6.26 -2.63 10.59
N SER A 108 6.44 -2.24 9.34
CA SER A 108 5.57 -1.30 8.67
C SER A 108 5.15 -1.85 7.31
N LEU A 109 3.85 -1.87 7.07
CA LEU A 109 3.28 -2.18 5.75
C LEU A 109 3.07 -0.86 5.00
N ASN A 110 3.81 -0.69 3.92
CA ASN A 110 3.71 0.47 3.04
C ASN A 110 2.94 0.05 1.79
N MET A 111 1.88 0.79 1.46
CA MET A 111 1.00 0.44 0.36
C MET A 111 0.76 1.62 -0.57
N LYS A 112 0.95 1.40 -1.89
CA LYS A 112 0.28 2.18 -2.93
C LYS A 112 -0.90 1.36 -3.39
N TYR A 113 -2.09 1.92 -3.37
CA TYR A 113 -3.30 1.13 -3.63
C TYR A 113 -4.44 1.98 -4.20
N ASP A 114 -5.23 1.33 -5.02
CA ASP A 114 -6.47 1.83 -5.62
C ASP A 114 -7.47 0.65 -5.74
N ASP A 115 -8.58 0.62 -5.03
CA ASP A 115 -9.21 1.52 -4.05
C ASP A 115 -9.04 1.06 -2.60
N GLY A 116 -8.75 -0.22 -2.36
CA GLY A 116 -8.67 -0.79 -1.02
C GLY A 116 -7.91 -2.10 -0.95
N TYR A 117 -7.61 -2.54 0.28
CA TYR A 117 -6.95 -3.81 0.52
C TYR A 117 -7.22 -4.36 1.93
N ALA A 118 -7.02 -5.67 2.09
CA ALA A 118 -6.88 -6.35 3.36
C ALA A 118 -5.59 -7.19 3.32
N ALA A 119 -4.72 -7.04 4.31
CA ALA A 119 -3.41 -7.67 4.37
C ALA A 119 -3.28 -8.62 5.56
N PHE A 120 -2.57 -9.73 5.33
CA PHE A 120 -2.36 -10.80 6.30
C PHE A 120 -0.89 -11.23 6.30
N ILE A 121 -0.38 -11.59 7.47
CA ILE A 121 0.92 -12.26 7.61
C ILE A 121 0.68 -13.67 8.16
N ASN A 122 1.08 -14.68 7.41
CA ASN A 122 0.97 -16.10 7.78
C ASN A 122 -0.44 -16.53 8.24
N GLY A 123 -1.49 -15.97 7.64
CA GLY A 123 -2.90 -16.26 7.95
C GLY A 123 -3.57 -15.28 8.91
N GLU A 124 -2.81 -14.40 9.56
CA GLU A 124 -3.34 -13.43 10.53
C GLU A 124 -3.55 -12.06 9.88
N PHE A 125 -4.74 -11.48 10.03
CA PHE A 125 -5.03 -10.12 9.57
C PHE A 125 -4.13 -9.11 10.29
N VAL A 126 -3.49 -8.21 9.54
CA VAL A 126 -2.56 -7.22 10.09
C VAL A 126 -2.93 -5.77 9.78
N ALA A 127 -3.52 -5.52 8.61
CA ALA A 127 -3.95 -4.17 8.21
C ALA A 127 -4.97 -4.23 7.09
N GLY A 128 -5.75 -3.16 6.94
CA GLY A 128 -6.64 -2.97 5.80
C GLY A 128 -7.09 -1.53 5.66
N LYS A 129 -7.44 -1.17 4.44
CA LYS A 129 -8.01 0.13 4.09
C LYS A 129 -9.16 -0.07 3.12
N ASN A 130 -10.25 0.61 3.40
CA ASN A 130 -11.46 0.53 2.59
C ASN A 130 -11.99 -0.91 2.37
N ASN A 131 -11.57 -1.88 3.18
CA ASN A 131 -12.06 -3.24 3.10
C ASN A 131 -13.42 -3.38 3.79
N PRO A 132 -14.33 -4.20 3.26
CA PRO A 132 -15.56 -4.58 3.97
C PRO A 132 -15.26 -5.62 5.06
N GLU A 133 -16.22 -5.82 5.95
CA GLU A 133 -16.22 -6.91 6.91
C GLU A 133 -17.63 -7.54 6.93
N PRO A 134 -17.75 -8.85 6.72
CA PRO A 134 -16.71 -9.83 6.43
C PRO A 134 -16.13 -9.69 5.01
N LEU A 135 -14.91 -10.21 4.81
CA LEU A 135 -14.32 -10.38 3.48
C LEU A 135 -14.92 -11.59 2.78
N THR A 136 -15.17 -11.43 1.48
CA THR A 136 -15.62 -12.50 0.56
C THR A 136 -14.69 -12.53 -0.65
N TRP A 137 -14.75 -13.60 -1.45
CA TRP A 137 -13.91 -13.76 -2.65
C TRP A 137 -14.08 -12.62 -3.68
N ASP A 138 -15.22 -11.92 -3.68
CA ASP A 138 -15.57 -10.84 -4.59
C ASP A 138 -15.79 -9.49 -3.87
N SER A 139 -15.23 -9.34 -2.69
CA SER A 139 -15.27 -8.09 -1.92
C SER A 139 -14.87 -6.89 -2.77
N ARG A 140 -15.50 -5.74 -2.48
CA ARG A 140 -15.20 -4.46 -3.12
C ARG A 140 -14.74 -3.47 -2.07
N ALA A 141 -13.89 -2.55 -2.47
CA ALA A 141 -13.56 -1.42 -1.60
C ALA A 141 -14.84 -0.66 -1.22
N THR A 142 -14.95 -0.29 0.05
CA THR A 142 -16.12 0.40 0.62
C THR A 142 -16.22 1.85 0.15
N ARG A 143 -15.16 2.39 -0.43
CA ARG A 143 -15.06 3.71 -1.04
C ARG A 143 -13.88 3.76 -2.00
N SER A 144 -13.88 4.76 -2.88
CA SER A 144 -12.75 5.03 -3.77
C SER A 144 -11.59 5.67 -3.01
N HIS A 145 -10.39 5.46 -3.51
CA HIS A 145 -9.16 6.14 -3.12
C HIS A 145 -8.73 7.10 -4.24
N LEU A 146 -8.22 8.27 -3.89
CA LEU A 146 -7.84 9.27 -4.90
C LEU A 146 -6.59 8.82 -5.65
N ASP A 147 -6.61 8.84 -6.99
CA ASP A 147 -5.49 8.44 -7.86
C ASP A 147 -4.18 9.14 -7.49
N SER A 148 -4.25 10.43 -7.13
CA SER A 148 -3.07 11.21 -6.71
C SER A 148 -2.47 10.75 -5.38
N LEU A 149 -3.22 10.02 -4.57
CA LEU A 149 -2.74 9.39 -3.34
C LEU A 149 -2.37 7.93 -3.57
N ALA A 150 -3.04 7.27 -4.51
CA ALA A 150 -2.81 5.87 -4.82
C ALA A 150 -1.38 5.56 -5.32
N ILE A 151 -0.70 6.56 -5.87
CA ILE A 151 0.68 6.46 -6.34
C ILE A 151 1.74 6.78 -5.26
N GLU A 152 1.29 7.14 -4.06
CA GLU A 152 2.17 7.43 -2.92
C GLU A 152 2.08 6.33 -1.88
N PHE A 153 3.18 6.04 -1.19
CA PHE A 153 3.11 5.08 -0.10
C PHE A 153 2.37 5.64 1.12
N GLU A 154 1.36 4.90 1.55
CA GLU A 154 0.74 5.05 2.85
C GLU A 154 1.26 3.93 3.76
N SER A 155 1.84 4.29 4.91
CA SER A 155 2.41 3.36 5.86
C SER A 155 1.44 3.04 6.99
N VAL A 156 1.41 1.78 7.39
CA VAL A 156 0.67 1.31 8.56
C VAL A 156 1.65 0.57 9.48
N ASP A 157 1.73 0.99 10.74
CA ASP A 157 2.48 0.25 11.76
C ASP A 157 1.75 -1.06 12.08
N ILE A 158 2.44 -2.16 11.83
CA ILE A 158 1.98 -3.51 12.11
C ILE A 158 2.97 -4.26 13.03
N SER A 159 3.67 -3.53 13.88
CA SER A 159 4.71 -4.10 14.77
C SER A 159 4.20 -5.19 15.72
N ASN A 160 2.90 -5.18 16.04
CA ASN A 160 2.24 -6.27 16.77
C ASN A 160 2.29 -7.62 16.02
N ALA A 161 2.48 -7.60 14.69
CA ALA A 161 2.61 -8.79 13.87
C ALA A 161 4.02 -9.39 13.85
N THR A 162 5.02 -8.80 14.51
CA THR A 162 6.37 -9.38 14.62
C THR A 162 6.32 -10.77 15.26
N SER A 163 5.41 -11.00 16.21
CA SER A 163 5.20 -12.30 16.86
C SER A 163 4.64 -13.38 15.91
N LYS A 164 4.18 -13.03 14.72
CA LYS A 164 3.65 -13.96 13.70
C LYS A 164 4.72 -14.40 12.71
N LEU A 165 5.87 -13.73 12.70
CA LEU A 165 7.00 -14.06 11.84
C LEU A 165 7.67 -15.37 12.30
N LYS A 166 8.24 -16.09 11.34
CA LYS A 166 8.95 -17.36 11.54
C LYS A 166 10.29 -17.34 10.82
N VAL A 167 11.24 -18.08 11.34
CA VAL A 167 12.46 -18.43 10.60
C VAL A 167 12.06 -19.24 9.36
N GLY A 168 12.70 -18.97 8.23
CA GLY A 168 12.39 -19.56 6.95
C GLY A 168 11.26 -18.82 6.22
N LYS A 169 10.43 -19.58 5.50
CA LYS A 169 9.34 -19.05 4.67
C LYS A 169 8.28 -18.34 5.52
N ASN A 170 7.86 -17.18 5.04
CA ASN A 170 6.70 -16.41 5.49
C ASN A 170 5.90 -15.97 4.27
N ILE A 171 4.65 -15.56 4.47
CA ILE A 171 3.75 -15.05 3.43
C ILE A 171 3.16 -13.72 3.86
N LEU A 172 3.29 -12.72 3.02
CA LEU A 172 2.42 -11.54 2.99
C LEU A 172 1.30 -11.83 1.99
N ALA A 173 0.08 -11.98 2.48
CA ALA A 173 -1.09 -12.21 1.64
C ALA A 173 -1.97 -10.95 1.63
N ILE A 174 -2.47 -10.58 0.44
CA ILE A 174 -3.24 -9.35 0.27
C ILE A 174 -4.46 -9.65 -0.61
N GLN A 175 -5.65 -9.34 -0.11
CA GLN A 175 -6.82 -9.17 -0.96
C GLN A 175 -6.87 -7.70 -1.37
N ALA A 176 -6.59 -7.42 -2.63
CA ALA A 176 -6.66 -6.08 -3.18
C ALA A 176 -8.01 -5.87 -3.87
N MET A 177 -8.60 -4.70 -3.71
CA MET A 177 -10.00 -4.44 -4.05
C MET A 177 -10.16 -3.12 -4.78
N ASN A 178 -10.84 -3.17 -5.92
CA ASN A 178 -11.41 -2.01 -6.58
C ASN A 178 -12.83 -1.76 -6.04
N SER A 179 -13.31 -0.53 -6.09
CA SER A 179 -14.69 -0.17 -5.71
C SER A 179 -15.74 -0.72 -6.68
N SER A 180 -15.34 -1.08 -7.91
CA SER A 180 -16.22 -1.60 -8.95
C SER A 180 -15.51 -2.61 -9.85
N ARG A 181 -16.26 -3.62 -10.33
CA ARG A 181 -15.79 -4.53 -11.41
C ARG A 181 -15.52 -3.82 -12.73
N SER A 182 -16.13 -2.65 -12.94
CA SER A 182 -16.02 -1.86 -14.17
C SER A 182 -15.10 -0.64 -14.02
N GLY A 183 -14.35 -0.54 -12.93
CA GLY A 183 -13.38 0.54 -12.71
C GLY A 183 -12.48 0.82 -13.90
N SER A 184 -11.98 2.05 -14.01
CA SER A 184 -11.08 2.47 -15.09
C SER A 184 -9.65 2.00 -14.88
N ASP A 185 -9.29 1.81 -13.64
CA ASP A 185 -7.95 1.59 -13.11
C ASP A 185 -7.96 0.69 -11.89
N PHE A 186 -6.80 0.25 -11.52
CA PHE A 186 -6.52 -0.55 -10.32
C PHE A 186 -5.01 -0.62 -10.12
N LEU A 187 -4.56 -0.43 -8.90
CA LEU A 187 -3.14 -0.51 -8.54
C LEU A 187 -2.95 -1.12 -7.15
N ILE A 188 -1.94 -1.98 -7.02
CA ILE A 188 -1.47 -2.46 -5.72
C ILE A 188 0.04 -2.68 -5.74
N ILE A 189 0.76 -1.96 -4.88
CA ILE A 189 2.21 -2.09 -4.68
C ILE A 189 2.48 -2.16 -3.19
N PRO A 190 2.72 -3.34 -2.64
CA PRO A 190 3.10 -3.50 -1.25
C PRO A 190 4.61 -3.42 -1.06
N GLN A 191 5.00 -2.91 0.10
CA GLN A 191 6.32 -3.12 0.70
C GLN A 191 6.13 -3.52 2.16
N LEU A 192 6.98 -4.41 2.66
CA LEU A 192 7.06 -4.74 4.08
C LEU A 192 8.45 -4.35 4.59
N SER A 193 8.51 -3.25 5.32
CA SER A 193 9.75 -2.77 5.93
C SER A 193 9.82 -3.14 7.40
N TYR A 194 11.04 -3.22 7.93
CA TYR A 194 11.26 -3.51 9.35
C TYR A 194 12.32 -2.60 9.96
N GLY A 195 12.17 -2.35 11.24
CA GLY A 195 13.17 -1.67 12.08
C GLY A 195 14.02 -2.67 12.82
N THR A 196 15.29 -2.32 12.98
CA THR A 196 16.25 -3.05 13.82
C THR A 196 16.64 -2.23 15.03
N LYS A 197 17.19 -2.85 16.06
CA LYS A 197 17.82 -2.14 17.16
C LYS A 197 19.00 -1.33 16.60
N SER A 198 18.87 -0.02 16.60
CA SER A 198 19.88 0.90 16.08
C SER A 198 20.17 2.00 17.10
N SER A 199 21.44 2.33 17.28
CA SER A 199 21.91 3.40 18.17
C SER A 199 21.98 4.78 17.52
N ASN A 200 21.44 4.95 16.31
CA ASN A 200 21.55 6.20 15.57
C ASN A 200 20.73 7.33 16.19
N GLY A 201 21.23 8.56 16.10
CA GLY A 201 20.69 9.74 16.75
C GLY A 201 19.40 10.29 16.14
N LEU A 202 18.93 11.40 16.74
CA LEU A 202 17.81 12.18 16.23
C LEU A 202 18.27 13.12 15.11
N SER A 203 17.52 13.17 14.00
CA SER A 203 17.69 14.17 12.96
C SER A 203 17.45 15.59 13.52
N PRO A 204 18.18 16.61 13.06
CA PRO A 204 17.94 18.01 13.44
C PRO A 204 16.52 18.49 13.14
N SER A 205 15.84 17.91 12.14
CA SER A 205 14.46 18.20 11.78
C SER A 205 13.43 17.35 12.53
N ALA A 206 13.88 16.40 13.36
CA ALA A 206 12.97 15.53 14.11
C ALA A 206 12.24 16.27 15.23
N ILE A 207 10.92 16.19 15.21
CA ILE A 207 10.03 16.78 16.21
C ILE A 207 9.46 15.66 17.09
N ARG A 208 9.53 15.85 18.40
CA ARG A 208 8.90 14.91 19.31
C ARG A 208 7.38 15.06 19.27
N TYR A 209 6.66 13.96 19.05
CA TYR A 209 5.20 13.97 19.06
C TYR A 209 4.69 14.02 20.51
N ASN A 210 3.91 15.03 20.82
CA ASN A 210 3.32 15.23 22.15
C ASN A 210 1.80 15.51 22.06
N SER A 211 1.31 15.90 20.89
CA SER A 211 -0.07 16.29 20.68
C SER A 211 -0.43 16.28 19.18
N PRO A 212 -1.70 16.27 18.80
CA PRO A 212 -2.13 16.36 17.41
C PRO A 212 -1.46 17.53 16.68
N VAL A 213 -1.05 17.29 15.43
CA VAL A 213 -0.31 18.24 14.59
C VAL A 213 -1.25 18.78 13.51
N THR A 214 -1.35 20.10 13.42
CA THR A 214 -2.08 20.76 12.34
C THR A 214 -1.15 21.03 11.17
N LEU A 215 -1.52 20.55 9.99
CA LEU A 215 -0.79 20.82 8.75
C LEU A 215 -1.42 22.02 8.03
N SER A 216 -0.62 23.01 7.71
CA SER A 216 -1.03 24.21 6.96
C SER A 216 -0.74 24.14 5.47
N LYS A 217 -0.02 23.13 5.02
CA LYS A 217 0.35 22.86 3.62
C LYS A 217 0.46 21.36 3.37
N SER A 218 0.23 20.97 2.13
CA SER A 218 0.45 19.59 1.68
C SER A 218 1.92 19.19 1.83
N GLY A 219 2.15 17.93 2.17
CA GLY A 219 3.49 17.40 2.34
C GLY A 219 3.50 15.96 2.80
N THR A 220 4.70 15.37 2.82
CA THR A 220 4.92 14.02 3.37
C THR A 220 5.38 14.15 4.81
N VAL A 221 4.65 13.50 5.70
CA VAL A 221 5.06 13.33 7.10
C VAL A 221 5.74 11.98 7.21
N LYS A 222 6.92 11.95 7.84
CA LYS A 222 7.62 10.71 8.19
C LYS A 222 7.72 10.60 9.70
N ALA A 223 7.54 9.40 10.23
CA ALA A 223 7.52 9.16 11.67
C ALA A 223 8.21 7.86 12.06
N ARG A 224 8.85 7.87 13.23
CA ARG A 224 9.42 6.69 13.90
C ARG A 224 9.21 6.79 15.41
N THR A 225 9.11 5.65 16.05
CA THR A 225 9.19 5.52 17.50
C THR A 225 10.64 5.23 17.90
N LEU A 226 11.11 5.90 18.95
CA LEU A 226 12.37 5.60 19.61
C LEU A 226 12.07 5.11 21.01
N GLU A 227 12.42 3.87 21.30
CA GLU A 227 12.22 3.23 22.59
C GLU A 227 13.49 2.47 22.99
N GLU A 228 14.01 2.76 24.18
CA GLU A 228 15.23 2.14 24.72
C GLU A 228 16.43 2.12 23.75
N GLY A 229 16.60 3.22 22.98
CA GLY A 229 17.66 3.33 21.97
C GLY A 229 17.42 2.58 20.66
N SER A 230 16.23 2.01 20.48
CA SER A 230 15.84 1.29 19.26
C SER A 230 14.80 2.09 18.47
N TRP A 231 15.00 2.18 17.15
CA TRP A 231 14.10 2.86 16.25
C TRP A 231 13.13 1.89 15.57
N SER A 232 11.86 2.27 15.50
CA SER A 232 10.86 1.55 14.71
C SER A 232 11.19 1.57 13.20
N ALA A 233 10.50 0.73 12.41
CA ALA A 233 10.41 0.92 10.98
C ALA A 233 9.89 2.33 10.67
N LEU A 234 10.21 2.86 9.46
CA LEU A 234 9.72 4.15 9.01
C LEU A 234 8.24 4.05 8.65
N ASN A 235 7.44 4.95 9.20
CA ASN A 235 6.07 5.19 8.77
C ASN A 235 6.02 6.52 8.02
N GLN A 236 5.30 6.54 6.92
CA GLN A 236 5.12 7.76 6.13
C GLN A 236 3.71 7.87 5.57
N ALA A 237 3.25 9.12 5.44
CA ALA A 237 1.99 9.41 4.77
C ALA A 237 2.08 10.77 4.08
N LYS A 238 1.49 10.88 2.89
CA LYS A 238 1.31 12.14 2.18
C LYS A 238 -0.02 12.75 2.58
N PHE A 239 0.03 14.00 2.99
CA PHE A 239 -1.17 14.78 3.33
C PHE A 239 -1.37 15.88 2.30
N ILE A 240 -2.61 16.00 1.83
CA ILE A 240 -3.01 17.08 0.93
C ILE A 240 -3.88 18.02 1.75
N VAL A 241 -3.40 19.26 1.90
CA VAL A 241 -4.14 20.36 2.51
C VAL A 241 -4.70 21.19 1.37
N GLY A 242 -6.00 21.02 1.08
CA GLY A 242 -6.71 21.76 0.04
C GLY A 242 -7.57 22.86 0.65
N PHE A 243 -7.76 23.93 -0.10
CA PHE A 243 -8.81 24.90 0.19
C PHE A 243 -10.11 24.44 -0.50
N PRO A 244 -11.27 24.54 0.15
CA PRO A 244 -12.55 24.36 -0.55
C PRO A 244 -12.59 25.24 -1.80
N ALA A 245 -13.20 24.72 -2.87
CA ALA A 245 -13.39 25.49 -4.10
C ALA A 245 -14.32 26.69 -3.80
N GLU A 246 -13.82 27.88 -3.98
CA GLU A 246 -14.52 29.15 -3.79
C GLU A 246 -14.32 30.04 -5.03
N SER A 247 -15.15 31.06 -5.19
CA SER A 247 -15.08 32.00 -6.34
C SER A 247 -13.72 32.68 -6.53
N GLY A 248 -12.89 32.74 -5.49
CA GLY A 248 -11.56 33.33 -5.52
C GLY A 248 -10.41 32.38 -5.84
N ASN A 249 -10.65 31.06 -5.81
CA ASN A 249 -9.61 30.05 -6.02
C ASN A 249 -9.94 28.98 -7.08
N LEU A 250 -11.14 29.05 -7.66
CA LEU A 250 -11.57 28.19 -8.76
C LEU A 250 -11.43 28.93 -10.08
N VAL A 251 -10.61 28.42 -10.97
CA VAL A 251 -10.44 28.95 -12.33
C VAL A 251 -10.96 27.90 -13.32
N ILE A 252 -11.94 28.28 -14.15
CA ILE A 252 -12.36 27.46 -15.30
C ILE A 252 -11.33 27.69 -16.40
N SER A 253 -10.48 26.69 -16.68
CA SER A 253 -9.42 26.80 -17.67
C SER A 253 -9.92 26.49 -19.09
N GLU A 254 -11.01 25.76 -19.25
CA GLU A 254 -11.57 25.40 -20.55
C GLU A 254 -13.08 25.13 -20.45
N ILE A 255 -13.84 25.60 -21.43
CA ILE A 255 -15.23 25.25 -21.63
C ILE A 255 -15.36 24.66 -23.01
N HIS A 256 -15.60 23.35 -23.13
CA HIS A 256 -15.98 22.73 -24.40
C HIS A 256 -17.42 23.07 -24.76
N TYR A 257 -17.60 24.05 -25.64
CA TYR A 257 -18.93 24.53 -26.02
C TYR A 257 -19.55 23.79 -27.23
N ASN A 258 -18.80 23.01 -27.96
CA ASN A 258 -19.34 22.31 -29.13
C ASN A 258 -19.08 20.79 -29.04
N PRO A 259 -20.00 20.00 -28.38
CA PRO A 259 -19.94 18.57 -28.50
C PRO A 259 -20.14 18.19 -29.99
N SER A 260 -19.13 17.55 -30.57
CA SER A 260 -19.15 17.04 -31.93
C SER A 260 -20.45 16.30 -32.21
N GLY A 261 -21.33 16.83 -33.12
CA GLY A 261 -22.50 16.12 -33.56
C GLY A 261 -23.76 16.90 -33.87
N GLN A 262 -23.76 18.23 -33.88
CA GLN A 262 -24.84 18.98 -34.51
C GLN A 262 -24.30 19.72 -35.73
N SER A 263 -24.52 19.15 -36.93
CA SER A 263 -24.52 19.91 -38.15
C SER A 263 -25.70 20.88 -38.10
N GLU A 264 -25.43 22.18 -38.19
CA GLU A 264 -26.47 23.14 -38.55
C GLU A 264 -26.98 22.79 -39.95
N GLU A 265 -28.14 22.18 -40.03
CA GLU A 265 -28.92 22.20 -41.26
C GLU A 265 -29.65 23.57 -41.36
N ASN A 266 -29.36 24.27 -42.44
CA ASN A 266 -30.09 25.44 -42.92
C ASN A 266 -31.54 25.13 -43.18
#